data_3e81d6ca2820557512389e31c90f5194
#
_entry.id   3e81d6ca2820557512389e31c90f5194
#
_cell.length_a   1.000
_cell.length_b   1.000
_cell.length_c   1.000
_cell.angle_alpha   90.00
_cell.angle_beta   90.00
_cell.angle_gamma   90.00
#
_symmetry.space_group_name_H-M   'P 1'
#
loop_
_entity.id
_entity.type
_entity.pdbx_description
1 polymer ?
#
loop_
_entity_poly.entity_id
_entity_poly.type
_entity_poly.pdbx_seq_one_letter_code
_entity_poly.pdbx_strand_id
1 'polypeptide(L)'
;MRRSSDKPSAPNISELSALAHGGVTLVEMVVVIVILAIALTTITQMVSQATVQGAYTYDETMAIELGQSYVSEIMGRRYDENSPLGGVPPCGAPSAAACSTSFNDGESRANYDDVDDYDGLDELPQRVDGSGGVEARGGYENFRVAVSVSQATSTAKRITVTVTQPNSESIDFTVYKTNF
;
A
#
# COMPACT_ATOMS: atom_id res chain seq x y z
N MET A 1 -74.01 -2.77 -60.72
CA MET A 1 -73.04 -2.06 -59.83
C MET A 1 -71.80 -2.95 -59.65
N ARG A 2 -70.71 -2.64 -60.41
CA ARG A 2 -69.42 -3.37 -60.27
C ARG A 2 -68.51 -2.51 -59.40
N ARG A 3 -68.07 -3.05 -58.27
CA ARG A 3 -67.04 -2.47 -57.37
C ARG A 3 -65.66 -2.83 -57.92
N SER A 4 -64.97 -1.82 -58.42
CA SER A 4 -63.55 -1.93 -58.77
C SER A 4 -62.71 -2.11 -57.47
N SER A 5 -61.91 -3.16 -57.47
CA SER A 5 -61.00 -3.45 -56.42
C SER A 5 -59.64 -2.84 -56.77
N ASP A 6 -59.34 -1.70 -56.16
CA ASP A 6 -58.01 -1.09 -56.24
C ASP A 6 -57.04 -1.86 -55.26
N LYS A 7 -56.07 -2.53 -55.89
CA LYS A 7 -55.01 -3.24 -55.20
C LYS A 7 -53.83 -2.26 -55.06
N PRO A 8 -53.36 -1.96 -53.82
CA PRO A 8 -52.20 -1.12 -53.64
C PRO A 8 -50.95 -1.81 -54.23
N SER A 9 -50.25 -1.12 -55.12
CA SER A 9 -48.97 -1.56 -55.66
C SER A 9 -47.89 -1.54 -54.59
N ALA A 10 -47.17 -2.69 -54.44
CA ALA A 10 -46.02 -2.78 -53.56
C ALA A 10 -44.89 -1.83 -53.99
N PRO A 11 -44.18 -1.20 -53.07
CA PRO A 11 -43.06 -0.33 -53.41
C PRO A 11 -41.94 -1.13 -54.08
N ASN A 12 -41.39 -0.54 -55.13
CA ASN A 12 -40.36 -1.14 -55.96
C ASN A 12 -39.02 -1.16 -55.19
N ILE A 13 -38.54 -2.36 -54.91
CA ILE A 13 -37.30 -2.62 -54.14
C ILE A 13 -36.03 -2.20 -54.88
N SER A 14 -36.14 -1.69 -56.07
CA SER A 14 -34.97 -1.26 -56.88
C SER A 14 -34.42 0.12 -56.57
N GLU A 15 -35.05 0.91 -55.65
CA GLU A 15 -34.55 2.25 -55.29
C GLU A 15 -33.64 2.26 -54.02
N LEU A 16 -33.43 1.12 -53.38
CA LEU A 16 -32.64 1.03 -52.13
C LEU A 16 -31.15 0.74 -52.36
N SER A 17 -30.69 0.67 -53.62
CA SER A 17 -29.29 0.26 -53.91
C SER A 17 -28.38 1.38 -54.42
N ALA A 18 -28.76 2.66 -54.27
CA ALA A 18 -27.87 3.77 -54.54
C ALA A 18 -27.21 4.31 -53.26
N LEU A 19 -26.66 3.44 -52.41
CA LEU A 19 -25.60 3.86 -51.50
C LEU A 19 -24.36 4.12 -52.35
N ALA A 20 -24.14 5.38 -52.66
CA ALA A 20 -22.96 5.85 -53.37
C ALA A 20 -21.72 5.34 -52.62
N HIS A 21 -21.01 4.39 -53.20
CA HIS A 21 -19.68 4.00 -52.76
C HIS A 21 -18.75 5.16 -53.17
N GLY A 22 -18.67 6.18 -52.32
CA GLY A 22 -17.64 7.21 -52.42
C GLY A 22 -16.29 6.53 -52.23
N GLY A 23 -15.50 6.46 -53.29
CA GLY A 23 -14.11 5.96 -53.18
C GLY A 23 -13.33 6.88 -52.26
N VAL A 24 -12.62 6.30 -51.29
CA VAL A 24 -11.71 7.02 -50.38
C VAL A 24 -10.61 7.66 -51.21
N THR A 25 -10.41 8.96 -51.04
CA THR A 25 -9.36 9.70 -51.77
C THR A 25 -7.99 9.39 -51.18
N LEU A 26 -6.92 9.46 -51.95
CA LEU A 26 -5.54 9.25 -51.51
C LEU A 26 -5.20 10.21 -50.32
N VAL A 27 -5.69 11.45 -50.41
CA VAL A 27 -5.49 12.46 -49.37
C VAL A 27 -6.18 12.05 -48.07
N GLU A 28 -7.39 11.52 -48.11
CA GLU A 28 -8.14 11.07 -46.96
C GLU A 28 -7.43 9.91 -46.25
N MET A 29 -6.88 8.95 -47.02
CA MET A 29 -6.07 7.86 -46.46
C MET A 29 -4.81 8.39 -45.75
N VAL A 30 -4.10 9.35 -46.33
CA VAL A 30 -2.91 9.94 -45.72
C VAL A 30 -3.27 10.66 -44.43
N VAL A 31 -4.35 11.44 -44.42
CA VAL A 31 -4.81 12.13 -43.20
C VAL A 31 -5.19 11.13 -42.09
N VAL A 32 -5.92 10.07 -42.44
CA VAL A 32 -6.31 9.03 -41.50
C VAL A 32 -5.08 8.34 -40.89
N ILE A 33 -4.07 7.99 -41.69
CA ILE A 33 -2.85 7.36 -41.20
C ILE A 33 -2.09 8.29 -40.25
N VAL A 34 -1.99 9.58 -40.56
CA VAL A 34 -1.33 10.57 -39.71
C VAL A 34 -2.07 10.72 -38.38
N ILE A 35 -3.39 10.83 -38.38
CA ILE A 35 -4.19 10.92 -37.15
C ILE A 35 -4.02 9.64 -36.29
N LEU A 36 -4.09 8.47 -36.95
CA LEU A 36 -3.88 7.19 -36.22
C LEU A 36 -2.48 7.08 -35.63
N ALA A 37 -1.44 7.52 -36.33
CA ALA A 37 -0.09 7.50 -35.83
C ALA A 37 0.06 8.36 -34.57
N ILE A 38 -0.51 9.58 -34.58
CA ILE A 38 -0.51 10.46 -33.39
C ILE A 38 -1.32 9.84 -32.24
N ALA A 39 -2.50 9.29 -32.53
CA ALA A 39 -3.34 8.64 -31.52
C ALA A 39 -2.64 7.44 -30.86
N LEU A 40 -1.99 6.60 -31.65
CA LEU A 40 -1.27 5.43 -31.12
C LEU A 40 -0.09 5.82 -30.22
N THR A 41 0.66 6.86 -30.59
CA THR A 41 1.78 7.33 -29.75
C THR A 41 1.30 7.86 -28.40
N THR A 42 0.21 8.62 -28.35
CA THR A 42 -0.35 9.14 -27.10
C THR A 42 -0.92 8.03 -26.21
N ILE A 43 -1.61 7.05 -26.78
CA ILE A 43 -2.12 5.90 -26.01
C ILE A 43 -0.97 5.10 -25.40
N THR A 44 0.09 4.83 -26.17
CA THR A 44 1.25 4.07 -25.68
C THR A 44 1.92 4.78 -24.48
N GLN A 45 2.06 6.10 -24.54
CA GLN A 45 2.62 6.87 -23.43
C GLN A 45 1.72 6.83 -22.18
N MET A 46 0.41 6.95 -22.33
CA MET A 46 -0.54 6.86 -21.22
C MET A 46 -0.48 5.49 -20.52
N VAL A 47 -0.45 4.41 -21.29
CA VAL A 47 -0.36 3.04 -20.73
C VAL A 47 0.96 2.85 -19.97
N SER A 48 2.07 3.33 -20.53
CA SER A 48 3.37 3.25 -19.86
C SER A 48 3.38 4.00 -18.52
N GLN A 49 2.85 5.22 -18.47
CA GLN A 49 2.74 5.99 -17.24
C GLN A 49 1.82 5.32 -16.21
N ALA A 50 0.67 4.80 -16.65
CA ALA A 50 -0.27 4.10 -15.76
C ALA A 50 0.36 2.85 -15.12
N THR A 51 1.18 2.11 -15.85
CA THR A 51 1.87 0.92 -15.33
C THR A 51 2.90 1.29 -14.27
N VAL A 52 3.71 2.32 -14.50
CA VAL A 52 4.70 2.80 -13.54
C VAL A 52 4.02 3.32 -12.27
N GLN A 53 2.98 4.13 -12.43
CA GLN A 53 2.22 4.68 -11.30
C GLN A 53 1.51 3.59 -10.48
N GLY A 54 1.03 2.54 -11.15
CA GLY A 54 0.44 1.38 -10.49
C GLY A 54 1.44 0.62 -9.60
N ALA A 55 2.68 0.48 -10.03
CA ALA A 55 3.73 -0.15 -9.22
C ALA A 55 4.05 0.67 -7.95
N TYR A 56 4.19 2.00 -8.07
CA TYR A 56 4.42 2.86 -6.91
C TYR A 56 3.28 2.78 -5.87
N THR A 57 2.03 2.82 -6.33
CA THR A 57 0.86 2.71 -5.42
C THR A 57 0.81 1.36 -4.72
N TYR A 58 1.23 0.28 -5.40
CA TYR A 58 1.32 -1.04 -4.81
C TYR A 58 2.37 -1.09 -3.69
N ASP A 59 3.59 -0.60 -3.95
CA ASP A 59 4.67 -0.56 -2.96
C ASP A 59 4.30 0.31 -1.76
N GLU A 60 3.65 1.46 -1.98
CA GLU A 60 3.14 2.33 -0.92
C GLU A 60 2.11 1.62 -0.03
N THR A 61 1.16 0.91 -0.65
CA THR A 61 0.15 0.14 0.09
C THR A 61 0.80 -0.95 0.94
N MET A 62 1.76 -1.67 0.38
CA MET A 62 2.53 -2.69 1.09
C MET A 62 3.32 -2.10 2.26
N ALA A 63 3.95 -0.93 2.07
CA ALA A 63 4.68 -0.23 3.13
C ALA A 63 3.76 0.18 4.28
N ILE A 64 2.56 0.69 3.98
CA ILE A 64 1.56 1.06 4.98
C ILE A 64 1.10 -0.17 5.78
N GLU A 65 0.78 -1.26 5.12
CA GLU A 65 0.38 -2.51 5.78
C GLU A 65 1.48 -3.05 6.69
N LEU A 66 2.72 -3.05 6.20
CA LEU A 66 3.89 -3.47 6.96
C LEU A 66 4.10 -2.60 8.20
N GLY A 67 4.09 -1.28 8.05
CA GLY A 67 4.27 -0.34 9.13
C GLY A 67 3.18 -0.47 10.21
N GLN A 68 1.93 -0.60 9.82
CA GLN A 68 0.82 -0.84 10.74
C GLN A 68 0.98 -2.17 11.50
N SER A 69 1.49 -3.20 10.84
CA SER A 69 1.74 -4.49 11.47
C SER A 69 2.82 -4.38 12.56
N TYR A 70 3.93 -3.69 12.29
CA TYR A 70 4.98 -3.45 13.30
C TYR A 70 4.47 -2.57 14.44
N VAL A 71 3.76 -1.48 14.13
CA VAL A 71 3.13 -0.65 15.16
C VAL A 71 2.21 -1.47 16.05
N SER A 72 1.39 -2.33 15.48
CA SER A 72 0.46 -3.18 16.24
C SER A 72 1.20 -4.20 17.10
N GLU A 73 2.28 -4.77 16.60
CA GLU A 73 3.15 -5.69 17.35
C GLU A 73 3.77 -4.98 18.55
N ILE A 74 4.39 -3.82 18.34
CA ILE A 74 5.07 -3.05 19.38
C ILE A 74 4.07 -2.53 20.43
N MET A 75 2.92 -2.03 19.99
CA MET A 75 1.86 -1.55 20.88
C MET A 75 1.25 -2.66 21.75
N GLY A 76 1.35 -3.90 21.32
CA GLY A 76 0.94 -5.08 22.09
C GLY A 76 1.91 -5.46 23.19
N ARG A 77 3.14 -4.92 23.20
CA ARG A 77 4.18 -5.24 24.21
C ARG A 77 4.00 -4.44 25.49
N ARG A 78 4.71 -4.82 26.56
CA ARG A 78 4.77 -4.05 27.82
C ARG A 78 5.32 -2.64 27.56
N TYR A 79 5.11 -1.74 28.48
CA TYR A 79 5.69 -0.39 28.40
C TYR A 79 7.21 -0.43 28.64
N ASP A 80 7.66 -1.32 29.53
CA ASP A 80 9.00 -1.38 30.09
C ASP A 80 9.21 -2.76 30.71
N GLU A 81 10.43 -3.26 30.76
CA GLU A 81 10.80 -4.55 31.38
C GLU A 81 10.21 -4.73 32.79
N ASN A 82 10.20 -3.65 33.57
CA ASN A 82 9.67 -3.65 34.94
C ASN A 82 8.14 -3.39 35.00
N SER A 83 7.46 -3.32 33.85
CA SER A 83 6.01 -3.20 33.82
C SER A 83 5.36 -4.59 33.87
N PRO A 84 4.34 -4.80 34.73
CA PRO A 84 3.63 -6.06 34.76
C PRO A 84 2.79 -6.26 33.47
N LEU A 85 2.45 -7.53 33.21
CA LEU A 85 1.44 -7.84 32.20
C LEU A 85 0.12 -7.12 32.55
N GLY A 86 -0.37 -6.30 31.64
CA GLY A 86 -1.57 -5.49 31.87
C GLY A 86 -1.30 -4.07 32.39
N GLY A 87 -0.02 -3.69 32.65
CA GLY A 87 0.40 -2.31 32.90
C GLY A 87 0.09 -1.77 34.30
N VAL A 88 -0.55 -2.53 35.18
CA VAL A 88 -0.99 -2.03 36.51
C VAL A 88 -0.42 -2.89 37.63
N PRO A 89 0.30 -2.30 38.63
CA PRO A 89 0.66 -0.87 38.71
C PRO A 89 1.73 -0.51 37.68
N PRO A 90 1.74 0.75 37.15
CA PRO A 90 2.78 1.16 36.22
C PRO A 90 4.17 1.13 36.87
N CYS A 91 5.22 0.90 36.09
CA CYS A 91 6.59 0.99 36.62
C CYS A 91 6.84 2.40 37.17
N GLY A 92 7.65 2.52 38.19
CA GLY A 92 7.92 3.78 38.90
C GLY A 92 6.80 4.24 39.84
N ALA A 93 5.68 3.53 39.95
CA ALA A 93 4.68 3.78 40.98
C ALA A 93 5.23 3.42 42.37
N PRO A 94 4.69 4.01 43.51
CA PRO A 94 5.20 3.75 44.84
C PRO A 94 5.23 2.28 45.26
N SER A 95 4.39 1.43 44.63
CA SER A 95 4.29 -0.02 44.90
C SER A 95 4.91 -0.89 43.79
N ALA A 96 5.59 -0.32 42.84
CA ALA A 96 6.16 -1.00 41.69
C ALA A 96 7.67 -0.75 41.60
N ALA A 97 8.38 -1.57 40.81
CA ALA A 97 9.76 -1.33 40.46
C ALA A 97 9.91 -0.04 39.63
N ALA A 98 11.07 0.60 39.75
CA ALA A 98 11.40 1.74 38.89
C ALA A 98 11.41 1.29 37.41
N CYS A 99 11.01 2.17 36.50
CA CYS A 99 11.16 1.89 35.08
C CYS A 99 12.63 1.72 34.72
N SER A 100 12.93 0.90 33.77
CA SER A 100 14.26 0.75 33.16
C SER A 100 14.78 2.08 32.66
N THR A 101 16.07 2.31 32.71
CA THR A 101 16.73 3.48 32.11
C THR A 101 17.44 3.13 30.80
N SER A 102 17.51 1.85 30.49
CA SER A 102 18.11 1.35 29.24
C SER A 102 17.04 1.13 28.18
N PHE A 103 17.23 1.71 27.02
CA PHE A 103 16.58 1.27 25.80
C PHE A 103 17.43 0.16 25.20
N ASN A 104 16.82 -0.89 24.70
CA ASN A 104 17.49 -2.04 24.10
C ASN A 104 18.52 -2.70 25.06
N ASP A 105 18.07 -3.66 25.85
CA ASP A 105 18.90 -4.42 26.80
C ASP A 105 19.71 -5.54 26.13
N GLY A 106 19.65 -5.66 24.79
CA GLY A 106 20.40 -6.63 23.99
C GLY A 106 19.69 -7.97 23.81
N GLU A 107 18.40 -8.01 24.02
CA GLU A 107 17.58 -9.19 23.74
C GLU A 107 17.57 -9.56 22.25
N SER A 108 17.29 -10.83 21.98
CA SER A 108 17.08 -11.28 20.61
C SER A 108 15.65 -11.02 20.16
N ARG A 109 15.42 -10.81 18.87
CA ARG A 109 14.14 -10.53 18.25
C ARG A 109 12.99 -11.45 18.70
N ALA A 110 13.31 -12.72 19.00
CA ALA A 110 12.36 -13.71 19.48
C ALA A 110 11.87 -13.45 20.92
N ASN A 111 12.66 -12.72 21.69
CA ASN A 111 12.42 -12.49 23.12
C ASN A 111 11.85 -11.09 23.40
N TYR A 112 11.78 -10.22 22.41
CA TYR A 112 11.25 -8.87 22.57
C TYR A 112 9.89 -8.90 23.26
N ASP A 113 9.80 -8.38 24.48
CA ASP A 113 8.58 -8.44 25.26
C ASP A 113 8.14 -7.07 25.79
N ASP A 114 8.98 -6.04 25.65
CA ASP A 114 8.62 -4.66 25.92
C ASP A 114 8.90 -3.73 24.72
N VAL A 115 8.60 -2.45 24.89
CA VAL A 115 8.73 -1.46 23.81
C VAL A 115 10.19 -1.07 23.60
N ASP A 116 11.01 -1.10 24.62
CA ASP A 116 12.41 -0.66 24.59
C ASP A 116 13.29 -1.59 23.77
N ASP A 117 12.95 -2.88 23.71
CA ASP A 117 13.64 -3.88 22.91
C ASP A 117 13.70 -3.54 21.42
N TYR A 118 12.71 -2.79 20.95
CA TYR A 118 12.64 -2.38 19.54
C TYR A 118 13.53 -1.19 19.22
N ASP A 119 14.15 -0.54 20.20
CA ASP A 119 15.01 0.62 19.92
C ASP A 119 16.26 0.21 19.15
N GLY A 120 16.49 0.88 18.02
CA GLY A 120 17.60 0.57 17.13
C GLY A 120 17.37 -0.66 16.24
N LEU A 121 16.18 -1.25 16.23
CA LEU A 121 15.84 -2.31 15.27
C LEU A 121 16.02 -1.79 13.84
N ASP A 122 16.73 -2.57 13.02
CA ASP A 122 16.92 -2.31 11.60
C ASP A 122 17.04 -3.64 10.85
N GLU A 123 15.95 -4.10 10.27
CA GLU A 123 15.85 -5.45 9.73
C GLU A 123 15.12 -5.52 8.36
N LEU A 124 15.33 -6.62 7.65
CA LEU A 124 14.38 -7.06 6.63
C LEU A 124 13.10 -7.52 7.32
N PRO A 125 11.92 -7.27 6.75
CA PRO A 125 10.65 -7.56 7.40
C PRO A 125 10.54 -9.01 7.91
N GLN A 126 10.32 -9.14 9.19
CA GLN A 126 10.21 -10.42 9.89
C GLN A 126 8.94 -10.45 10.75
N ARG A 127 8.57 -11.63 11.19
CA ARG A 127 7.56 -11.86 12.20
C ARG A 127 8.04 -12.93 13.20
N VAL A 128 7.65 -12.80 14.44
CA VAL A 128 7.82 -13.86 15.42
C VAL A 128 6.59 -14.75 15.37
N ASP A 129 6.79 -16.05 15.16
CA ASP A 129 5.70 -17.01 15.20
C ASP A 129 5.30 -17.35 16.65
N GLY A 130 4.19 -18.05 16.83
CA GLY A 130 3.68 -18.42 18.15
C GLY A 130 4.57 -19.41 18.92
N SER A 131 5.64 -19.93 18.31
CA SER A 131 6.63 -20.82 18.95
C SER A 131 7.94 -20.11 19.28
N GLY A 132 8.05 -18.81 19.01
CA GLY A 132 9.27 -18.01 19.19
C GLY A 132 10.24 -18.11 18.00
N GLY A 133 9.82 -18.68 16.87
CA GLY A 133 10.59 -18.64 15.63
C GLY A 133 10.50 -17.29 14.96
N VAL A 134 11.61 -16.84 14.38
CA VAL A 134 11.66 -15.60 13.58
C VAL A 134 11.66 -15.97 12.10
N GLU A 135 10.65 -15.54 11.37
CA GLU A 135 10.49 -15.86 9.97
C GLU A 135 10.45 -14.58 9.11
N ALA A 136 11.10 -14.63 7.94
CA ALA A 136 11.00 -13.57 6.95
C ALA A 136 9.54 -13.45 6.44
N ARG A 137 9.07 -12.23 6.24
CA ARG A 137 7.76 -11.98 5.63
C ARG A 137 7.87 -12.07 4.11
N GLY A 138 7.27 -13.10 3.53
CA GLY A 138 7.22 -13.27 2.07
C GLY A 138 6.48 -12.10 1.40
N GLY A 139 7.03 -11.64 0.27
CA GLY A 139 6.51 -10.49 -0.49
C GLY A 139 7.09 -9.14 -0.07
N TYR A 140 7.91 -9.09 1.00
CA TYR A 140 8.54 -7.86 1.50
C TYR A 140 10.07 -7.88 1.43
N GLU A 141 10.65 -8.73 0.58
CA GLU A 141 12.10 -8.98 0.52
C GLU A 141 12.93 -7.74 0.18
N ASN A 142 12.32 -6.74 -0.48
CA ASN A 142 12.96 -5.48 -0.87
C ASN A 142 12.56 -4.29 0.03
N PHE A 143 11.84 -4.55 1.11
CA PHE A 143 11.51 -3.56 2.12
C PHE A 143 12.48 -3.63 3.29
N ARG A 144 12.61 -2.55 4.02
CA ARG A 144 13.39 -2.48 5.25
C ARG A 144 12.59 -1.78 6.33
N VAL A 145 12.69 -2.26 7.55
CA VAL A 145 12.01 -1.65 8.70
C VAL A 145 13.05 -1.25 9.73
N ALA A 146 13.01 0.02 10.11
CA ALA A 146 13.78 0.57 11.21
C ALA A 146 12.84 1.09 12.31
N VAL A 147 13.19 0.90 13.56
CA VAL A 147 12.40 1.38 14.69
C VAL A 147 13.29 2.20 15.61
N SER A 148 12.77 3.32 16.07
CA SER A 148 13.39 4.10 17.14
C SER A 148 12.38 4.35 18.26
N VAL A 149 12.85 4.19 19.50
CA VAL A 149 12.09 4.45 20.71
C VAL A 149 12.76 5.58 21.48
N SER A 150 12.01 6.53 21.96
CA SER A 150 12.55 7.64 22.74
C SER A 150 11.56 8.09 23.81
N GLN A 151 12.07 8.56 24.94
CA GLN A 151 11.22 9.13 25.97
C GLN A 151 10.60 10.45 25.49
N ALA A 152 9.29 10.50 25.41
CA ALA A 152 8.55 11.70 25.01
C ALA A 152 8.19 12.56 26.23
N THR A 153 7.76 11.92 27.31
CA THR A 153 7.45 12.52 28.62
C THR A 153 7.85 11.55 29.72
N SER A 154 7.76 11.94 30.99
CA SER A 154 8.03 11.04 32.12
C SER A 154 7.17 9.77 32.15
N THR A 155 6.05 9.76 31.41
CA THR A 155 5.07 8.65 31.38
C THR A 155 4.72 8.19 29.98
N ALA A 156 5.43 8.65 28.95
CA ALA A 156 5.12 8.26 27.58
C ALA A 156 6.40 8.10 26.74
N LYS A 157 6.49 7.03 26.03
CA LYS A 157 7.52 6.75 25.01
C LYS A 157 6.96 7.05 23.62
N ARG A 158 7.77 7.65 22.77
CA ARG A 158 7.48 7.84 21.34
C ARG A 158 8.17 6.74 20.58
N ILE A 159 7.43 6.08 19.72
CA ILE A 159 7.89 5.00 18.87
C ILE A 159 7.73 5.48 17.44
N THR A 160 8.79 5.43 16.66
CA THR A 160 8.76 5.72 15.22
C THR A 160 9.18 4.48 14.46
N VAL A 161 8.29 3.97 13.63
CA VAL A 161 8.54 2.87 12.70
C VAL A 161 8.72 3.46 11.32
N THR A 162 9.90 3.32 10.75
CA THR A 162 10.24 3.77 9.40
C THR A 162 10.26 2.57 8.46
N VAL A 163 9.42 2.59 7.45
CA VAL A 163 9.40 1.56 6.40
C VAL A 163 10.00 2.13 5.14
N THR A 164 11.12 1.58 4.70
CA THR A 164 11.78 1.94 3.43
C THR A 164 11.34 0.98 2.34
N GLN A 165 10.87 1.54 1.23
CA GLN A 165 10.37 0.86 0.05
C GLN A 165 11.50 0.48 -0.92
N PRO A 166 11.26 -0.38 -1.93
CA PRO A 166 12.24 -0.75 -2.94
C PRO A 166 12.81 0.44 -3.74
N ASN A 167 12.03 1.51 -3.90
CA ASN A 167 12.42 2.76 -4.57
C ASN A 167 13.25 3.71 -3.68
N SER A 168 13.59 3.29 -2.45
CA SER A 168 14.27 4.07 -1.42
C SER A 168 13.45 5.21 -0.81
N GLU A 169 12.16 5.30 -1.09
CA GLU A 169 11.26 6.18 -0.36
C GLU A 169 10.89 5.55 0.99
N SER A 170 10.65 6.38 2.00
CA SER A 170 10.33 5.92 3.35
C SER A 170 9.04 6.53 3.87
N ILE A 171 8.31 5.74 4.65
CA ILE A 171 7.09 6.17 5.35
C ILE A 171 7.31 5.99 6.84
N ASP A 172 7.04 7.03 7.62
CA ASP A 172 7.17 7.03 9.07
C ASP A 172 5.82 6.90 9.75
N PHE A 173 5.74 5.98 10.70
CA PHE A 173 4.59 5.79 11.59
C PHE A 173 5.00 6.15 13.01
N THR A 174 4.43 7.22 13.56
CA THR A 174 4.74 7.65 14.93
C THR A 174 3.55 7.39 15.83
N VAL A 175 3.80 6.68 16.92
CA VAL A 175 2.82 6.38 17.97
C VAL A 175 3.41 6.63 19.34
N TYR A 176 2.54 6.71 20.35
CA TYR A 176 2.94 6.91 21.75
C TYR A 176 2.41 5.77 22.61
N LYS A 177 3.28 5.19 23.41
CA LYS A 177 2.96 4.20 24.44
C LYS A 177 3.01 4.89 25.80
N THR A 178 1.94 4.81 26.55
CA THR A 178 1.84 5.41 27.89
C THR A 178 1.98 4.37 28.98
N ASN A 179 2.62 4.78 30.08
CA ASN A 179 2.83 3.98 31.28
C ASN A 179 1.62 4.15 32.23
N PHE A 180 0.68 3.21 32.18
CA PHE A 180 -0.53 3.22 33.04
C PHE A 180 -0.94 1.81 33.43
#